data_dc288e95aefcc85e5dcf334eacd2cba7
#
_entry.id   dc288e95aefcc85e5dcf334eacd2cba7
#
_cell.length_a   1.000
_cell.length_b   1.000
_cell.length_c   1.000
_cell.angle_alpha   90.00
_cell.angle_beta   90.00
_cell.angle_gamma   90.00
#
_symmetry.space_group_name_H-M   'P 1'
#
loop_
_entity.id
_entity.type
_entity.pdbx_description
1 polymer ?
#
loop_
_entity_poly.entity_id
_entity_poly.type
_entity_poly.pdbx_seq_one_letter_code
_entity_poly.pdbx_strand_id
1 'polypeptide(L)'
;ATASAMEILHREDVLDWYNAPEIPQILQLVDSAAGYRPLWDTVRQGGGKVSEEHTLWVQRVLKKYAAFRLLCALREGPWGVTGINQAVEDHLQETGTLNIQGLWYVGRPVLMTRNDPQLSLSNGDIGITLPDPEGKWRVYFPAGDASPRVILPSRLKYCESAWAMTVHKSQGSEFQHTALILPPQDSPVTSRELLYTAITRAREIFSLFAPATGLEQAIARRTQRMSGLLAALQKASKYGN
;
A
#
# COMPACT_ATOMS: atom_id res chain seq x y z
N ALA A 1 17.39 12.67 -13.66
CA ALA A 1 17.35 11.81 -12.51
C ALA A 1 17.45 10.37 -12.98
N THR A 2 18.62 9.77 -12.81
CA THR A 2 18.90 8.39 -13.15
C THR A 2 18.11 7.49 -12.21
N ALA A 3 17.22 6.66 -12.77
CA ALA A 3 16.57 5.60 -12.06
C ALA A 3 17.65 4.65 -11.52
N SER A 4 17.96 4.74 -10.23
CA SER A 4 18.90 3.84 -9.59
C SER A 4 18.20 2.51 -9.32
N ALA A 5 18.75 1.45 -9.91
CA ALA A 5 18.47 0.05 -9.64
C ALA A 5 16.99 -0.37 -9.70
N MET A 6 16.54 -0.66 -10.92
CA MET A 6 15.37 -1.49 -11.14
C MET A 6 15.79 -2.94 -10.89
N GLU A 7 15.38 -3.50 -9.75
CA GLU A 7 15.61 -4.91 -9.45
C GLU A 7 14.48 -5.74 -10.05
N ILE A 8 14.82 -6.55 -11.04
CA ILE A 8 13.87 -7.43 -11.75
C ILE A 8 14.10 -8.87 -11.30
N LEU A 9 13.08 -9.49 -10.77
CA LEU A 9 13.09 -10.87 -10.30
C LEU A 9 12.45 -11.82 -11.30
N HIS A 10 13.09 -12.96 -11.53
CA HIS A 10 12.69 -13.98 -12.49
C HIS A 10 12.20 -15.24 -11.81
N ARG A 11 11.10 -15.85 -12.30
CA ARG A 11 10.69 -17.20 -11.92
C ARG A 11 9.90 -17.93 -13.01
N GLU A 12 10.12 -19.25 -13.11
CA GLU A 12 9.47 -20.13 -14.10
C GLU A 12 8.32 -21.00 -13.56
N ASP A 13 8.16 -21.23 -12.21
CA ASP A 13 7.15 -22.16 -11.67
C ASP A 13 6.40 -21.66 -10.43
N VAL A 14 5.11 -21.99 -10.39
CA VAL A 14 4.13 -21.59 -9.36
C VAL A 14 3.87 -22.79 -8.47
N LEU A 15 4.72 -23.15 -7.53
CA LEU A 15 4.40 -24.28 -6.64
C LEU A 15 4.45 -24.03 -5.15
N ASP A 16 4.89 -22.91 -4.69
CA ASP A 16 4.73 -22.63 -3.26
C ASP A 16 4.83 -21.12 -3.04
N TRP A 17 3.70 -20.50 -2.77
CA TRP A 17 3.64 -19.05 -2.60
C TRP A 17 4.59 -18.57 -1.49
N TYR A 18 4.69 -19.31 -0.38
CA TYR A 18 5.59 -18.99 0.72
C TYR A 18 7.08 -19.18 0.39
N ASN A 19 7.40 -20.04 -0.58
CA ASN A 19 8.76 -20.32 -1.02
C ASN A 19 9.13 -19.58 -2.30
N ALA A 20 8.27 -18.69 -2.81
CA ALA A 20 8.60 -17.88 -3.96
C ALA A 20 9.78 -16.95 -3.64
N PRO A 21 10.89 -16.97 -4.40
CA PRO A 21 12.10 -16.21 -4.07
C PRO A 21 11.87 -14.70 -3.97
N GLU A 22 10.82 -14.19 -4.58
CA GLU A 22 10.44 -12.79 -4.56
C GLU A 22 9.85 -12.36 -3.20
N ILE A 23 9.13 -13.25 -2.48
CA ILE A 23 8.57 -12.91 -1.17
C ILE A 23 9.65 -12.58 -0.15
N PRO A 24 10.71 -13.39 0.05
CA PRO A 24 11.81 -13.01 0.92
C PRO A 24 12.46 -11.66 0.57
N GLN A 25 12.60 -11.34 -0.71
CA GLN A 25 13.18 -10.09 -1.15
C GLN A 25 12.25 -8.89 -0.90
N ILE A 26 10.93 -9.07 -1.10
CA ILE A 26 9.94 -8.07 -0.71
C ILE A 26 10.00 -7.82 0.80
N LEU A 27 10.11 -8.89 1.61
CA LEU A 27 10.20 -8.79 3.06
C LEU A 27 11.53 -8.17 3.52
N GLN A 28 12.64 -8.47 2.85
CA GLN A 28 13.92 -7.77 3.07
C GLN A 28 13.81 -6.27 2.76
N LEU A 29 13.12 -5.90 1.69
CA LEU A 29 12.86 -4.49 1.40
C LEU A 29 11.99 -3.86 2.49
N VAL A 30 10.95 -4.54 2.97
CA VAL A 30 10.09 -4.09 4.08
C VAL A 30 10.93 -3.74 5.31
N ASP A 31 11.92 -4.58 5.67
CA ASP A 31 12.79 -4.39 6.82
C ASP A 31 13.97 -3.43 6.60
N SER A 32 14.22 -3.02 5.37
CA SER A 32 15.34 -2.17 5.04
C SER A 32 15.11 -0.69 5.40
N ALA A 33 16.18 0.10 5.40
CA ALA A 33 16.09 1.55 5.54
C ALA A 33 15.32 2.23 4.38
N ALA A 34 15.23 1.60 3.21
CA ALA A 34 14.44 2.05 2.07
C ALA A 34 12.97 1.63 2.14
N GLY A 35 12.61 0.73 3.07
CA GLY A 35 11.27 0.22 3.32
C GLY A 35 10.60 0.82 4.55
N TYR A 36 10.03 -0.06 5.40
CA TYR A 36 9.31 0.37 6.61
C TYR A 36 10.16 0.44 7.89
N ARG A 37 11.45 0.08 7.87
CA ARG A 37 12.30 0.14 9.07
C ARG A 37 12.26 1.50 9.78
N PRO A 38 12.36 2.66 9.07
CA PRO A 38 12.28 3.97 9.73
C PRO A 38 10.94 4.23 10.43
N LEU A 39 9.85 3.56 9.96
CA LEU A 39 8.56 3.59 10.64
C LEU A 39 8.64 2.86 11.99
N TRP A 40 9.15 1.61 12.00
CA TRP A 40 9.26 0.83 13.24
C TRP A 40 10.18 1.48 14.27
N ASP A 41 11.31 2.00 13.82
CA ASP A 41 12.26 2.68 14.71
C ASP A 41 11.61 3.90 15.38
N THR A 42 10.78 4.65 14.63
CA THR A 42 10.04 5.79 15.19
C THR A 42 8.92 5.34 16.13
N VAL A 43 8.21 4.26 15.80
CA VAL A 43 7.15 3.70 16.68
C VAL A 43 7.76 3.22 18.00
N ARG A 44 8.91 2.54 17.98
CA ARG A 44 9.59 2.06 19.20
C ARG A 44 10.10 3.16 20.12
N GLN A 45 10.42 4.33 19.59
CA GLN A 45 10.82 5.49 20.41
C GLN A 45 9.68 5.92 21.36
N GLY A 46 8.43 5.62 20.98
CA GLY A 46 7.26 6.00 21.75
C GLY A 46 6.96 7.49 21.71
N GLY A 47 5.76 7.85 22.13
CA GLY A 47 5.35 9.24 22.36
C GLY A 47 5.53 9.61 23.83
N GLY A 48 5.96 10.83 24.09
CA GLY A 48 6.02 11.37 25.45
C GLY A 48 4.63 11.41 26.12
N LYS A 49 4.60 11.55 27.44
CA LYS A 49 3.36 11.75 28.22
C LYS A 49 2.78 13.16 28.04
N VAL A 50 3.59 14.11 27.56
CA VAL A 50 3.14 15.46 27.24
C VAL A 50 2.45 15.49 25.89
N SER A 51 1.29 16.14 25.80
CA SER A 51 0.42 16.14 24.60
C SER A 51 1.13 16.64 23.35
N GLU A 52 1.98 17.67 23.47
CA GLU A 52 2.74 18.21 22.33
C GLU A 52 3.82 17.25 21.84
N GLU A 53 4.60 16.66 22.72
CA GLU A 53 5.61 15.66 22.34
C GLU A 53 4.98 14.44 21.68
N HIS A 54 3.84 13.99 22.21
CA HIS A 54 3.08 12.89 21.64
C HIS A 54 2.58 13.24 20.24
N THR A 55 2.03 14.43 20.03
CA THR A 55 1.54 14.88 18.73
C THR A 55 2.68 14.92 17.69
N LEU A 56 3.82 15.46 18.06
CA LEU A 56 5.02 15.48 17.20
C LEU A 56 5.53 14.07 16.86
N TRP A 57 5.50 13.16 17.82
CA TRP A 57 5.86 11.77 17.57
C TRP A 57 4.88 11.11 16.58
N VAL A 58 3.58 11.27 16.76
CA VAL A 58 2.56 10.75 15.83
C VAL A 58 2.79 11.30 14.41
N GLN A 59 3.03 12.60 14.28
CA GLN A 59 3.32 13.22 12.98
C GLN A 59 4.58 12.62 12.33
N ARG A 60 5.64 12.36 13.11
CA ARG A 60 6.85 11.69 12.61
C ARG A 60 6.55 10.27 12.14
N VAL A 61 5.76 9.50 12.90
CA VAL A 61 5.34 8.14 12.51
C VAL A 61 4.57 8.17 11.20
N LEU A 62 3.56 9.03 11.08
CA LEU A 62 2.76 9.18 9.86
C LEU A 62 3.62 9.58 8.66
N LYS A 63 4.57 10.50 8.85
CA LYS A 63 5.52 10.93 7.80
C LYS A 63 6.43 9.79 7.36
N LYS A 64 6.95 8.97 8.29
CA LYS A 64 7.79 7.82 7.96
C LYS A 64 7.02 6.75 7.20
N TYR A 65 5.78 6.50 7.59
CA TYR A 65 4.91 5.59 6.85
C TYR A 65 4.61 6.10 5.44
N ALA A 66 4.37 7.40 5.28
CA ALA A 66 4.08 8.00 3.98
C ALA A 66 5.28 8.01 3.01
N ALA A 67 6.50 7.81 3.50
CA ALA A 67 7.70 7.84 2.66
C ALA A 67 7.83 6.60 1.75
N PHE A 68 7.37 5.43 2.20
CA PHE A 68 7.47 4.17 1.46
C PHE A 68 6.09 3.58 1.17
N ARG A 69 5.92 2.95 -0.01
CA ARG A 69 4.66 2.30 -0.38
C ARG A 69 4.88 1.04 -1.22
N LEU A 70 4.28 -0.08 -0.76
CA LEU A 70 4.10 -1.27 -1.57
C LEU A 70 2.84 -1.15 -2.42
N LEU A 71 2.95 -1.33 -3.72
CA LEU A 71 1.85 -1.33 -4.67
C LEU A 71 1.71 -2.71 -5.31
N CYS A 72 0.49 -3.23 -5.34
CA CYS A 72 0.16 -4.47 -6.02
C CYS A 72 -0.69 -4.19 -7.27
N ALA A 73 -0.43 -4.93 -8.33
CA ALA A 73 -1.29 -4.91 -9.51
C ALA A 73 -2.67 -5.51 -9.22
N LEU A 74 -2.72 -6.53 -8.36
CA LEU A 74 -3.93 -7.28 -8.01
C LEU A 74 -4.44 -6.90 -6.62
N ARG A 75 -5.76 -7.10 -6.39
CA ARG A 75 -6.36 -6.97 -5.06
C ARG A 75 -6.27 -8.27 -4.28
N GLU A 76 -6.68 -9.37 -4.90
CA GLU A 76 -6.83 -10.68 -4.28
C GLU A 76 -5.71 -11.64 -4.72
N GLY A 77 -5.57 -12.74 -3.98
CA GLY A 77 -4.59 -13.78 -4.21
C GLY A 77 -3.25 -13.48 -3.55
N PRO A 78 -2.31 -14.43 -3.67
CA PRO A 78 -1.01 -14.36 -2.98
C PRO A 78 -0.21 -13.11 -3.32
N TRP A 79 -0.21 -12.71 -4.59
CA TRP A 79 0.49 -11.55 -5.13
C TRP A 79 -0.36 -10.27 -5.15
N GLY A 80 -1.55 -10.36 -4.59
CA GLY A 80 -2.46 -9.23 -4.41
C GLY A 80 -2.27 -8.55 -3.04
N VAL A 81 -2.99 -7.47 -2.85
CA VAL A 81 -2.98 -6.70 -1.59
C VAL A 81 -3.26 -7.58 -0.39
N THR A 82 -4.22 -8.50 -0.49
CA THR A 82 -4.61 -9.39 0.61
C THR A 82 -3.45 -10.29 1.04
N GLY A 83 -2.83 -10.99 0.08
CA GLY A 83 -1.72 -11.91 0.38
C GLY A 83 -0.46 -11.18 0.82
N ILE A 84 -0.10 -10.07 0.19
CA ILE A 84 1.08 -9.28 0.57
C ILE A 84 0.91 -8.64 1.96
N ASN A 85 -0.27 -8.12 2.31
CA ASN A 85 -0.52 -7.64 3.67
C ASN A 85 -0.34 -8.74 4.70
N GLN A 86 -0.87 -9.94 4.44
CA GLN A 86 -0.70 -11.10 5.34
C GLN A 86 0.77 -11.49 5.48
N ALA A 87 1.51 -11.63 4.36
CA ALA A 87 2.92 -11.98 4.39
C ALA A 87 3.77 -10.97 5.18
N VAL A 88 3.47 -9.67 5.05
CA VAL A 88 4.14 -8.64 5.83
C VAL A 88 3.81 -8.77 7.32
N GLU A 89 2.54 -8.99 7.68
CA GLU A 89 2.12 -9.15 9.07
C GLU A 89 2.75 -10.39 9.71
N ASP A 90 2.75 -11.54 9.02
CA ASP A 90 3.37 -12.78 9.49
C ASP A 90 4.88 -12.59 9.72
N HIS A 91 5.59 -12.03 8.76
CA HIS A 91 7.02 -11.74 8.87
C HIS A 91 7.35 -10.80 10.04
N LEU A 92 6.57 -9.74 10.22
CA LEU A 92 6.79 -8.78 11.31
C LEU A 92 6.51 -9.38 12.69
N GLN A 93 5.60 -10.33 12.77
CA GLN A 93 5.34 -11.10 13.98
C GLN A 93 6.45 -12.11 14.25
N GLU A 94 6.87 -12.88 13.24
CA GLU A 94 7.94 -13.89 13.35
C GLU A 94 9.29 -13.27 13.75
N THR A 95 9.61 -12.10 13.19
CA THR A 95 10.83 -11.35 13.55
C THR A 95 10.73 -10.61 14.89
N GLY A 96 9.59 -10.68 15.58
CA GLY A 96 9.35 -9.94 16.82
C GLY A 96 9.32 -8.42 16.66
N THR A 97 9.20 -7.94 15.43
CA THR A 97 9.11 -6.50 15.12
C THR A 97 7.81 -5.91 15.61
N LEU A 98 6.70 -6.64 15.43
CA LEU A 98 5.37 -6.30 15.93
C LEU A 98 4.81 -7.43 16.80
N ASN A 99 3.98 -7.05 17.77
CA ASN A 99 3.20 -7.99 18.56
C ASN A 99 1.75 -7.96 18.05
N ILE A 100 1.40 -8.91 17.20
CA ILE A 100 0.08 -9.00 16.54
C ILE A 100 -0.78 -9.99 17.32
N GLN A 101 -1.68 -9.47 18.16
CA GLN A 101 -2.63 -10.26 18.97
C GLN A 101 -4.08 -9.95 18.55
N GLY A 102 -4.40 -10.20 17.29
CA GLY A 102 -5.74 -9.97 16.73
C GLY A 102 -5.81 -8.81 15.75
N LEU A 103 -7.02 -8.33 15.50
CA LEU A 103 -7.27 -7.35 14.43
C LEU A 103 -6.56 -6.01 14.64
N TRP A 104 -6.44 -5.54 15.87
CA TRP A 104 -5.79 -4.27 16.21
C TRP A 104 -4.47 -4.53 16.93
N TYR A 105 -3.44 -3.78 16.56
CA TYR A 105 -2.11 -3.84 17.18
C TYR A 105 -1.36 -2.51 16.94
N VAL A 106 -0.38 -2.20 17.76
CA VAL A 106 0.44 -0.98 17.64
C VAL A 106 1.26 -1.05 16.36
N GLY A 107 1.24 0.03 15.59
CA GLY A 107 1.93 0.13 14.31
C GLY A 107 1.10 -0.34 13.11
N ARG A 108 -0.11 -0.89 13.31
CA ARG A 108 -0.98 -1.31 12.19
C ARG A 108 -1.40 -0.10 11.36
N PRO A 109 -1.06 -0.04 10.07
CA PRO A 109 -1.63 0.92 9.15
C PRO A 109 -3.00 0.42 8.66
N VAL A 110 -3.95 1.32 8.54
CA VAL A 110 -5.29 1.01 8.03
C VAL A 110 -5.69 1.98 6.93
N LEU A 111 -6.32 1.45 5.90
CA LEU A 111 -6.88 2.20 4.78
C LEU A 111 -8.41 2.18 4.88
N MET A 112 -9.04 3.35 4.80
CA MET A 112 -10.49 3.44 4.68
C MET A 112 -10.95 2.96 3.31
N THR A 113 -11.92 2.04 3.30
CA THR A 113 -12.46 1.45 2.05
C THR A 113 -13.76 2.13 1.60
N ARG A 114 -14.32 3.01 2.42
CA ARG A 114 -15.53 3.82 2.14
C ARG A 114 -15.45 5.16 2.85
N ASN A 115 -16.20 6.14 2.32
CA ASN A 115 -16.40 7.41 3.02
C ASN A 115 -17.18 7.19 4.31
N ASP A 116 -16.75 7.85 5.38
CA ASP A 116 -17.46 7.94 6.66
C ASP A 116 -17.58 9.41 7.07
N PRO A 117 -18.68 10.08 6.71
CA PRO A 117 -18.88 11.50 7.03
C PRO A 117 -18.93 11.78 8.55
N GLN A 118 -19.37 10.82 9.37
CA GLN A 118 -19.42 10.99 10.83
C GLN A 118 -18.03 11.06 11.46
N LEU A 119 -17.05 10.38 10.84
CA LEU A 119 -15.65 10.43 11.23
C LEU A 119 -14.87 11.46 10.42
N SER A 120 -15.51 12.11 9.43
CA SER A 120 -14.88 12.96 8.44
C SER A 120 -13.70 12.25 7.74
N LEU A 121 -13.86 10.96 7.43
CA LEU A 121 -12.89 10.15 6.71
C LEU A 121 -13.42 9.81 5.32
N SER A 122 -12.49 9.82 4.36
CA SER A 122 -12.76 9.49 2.97
C SER A 122 -12.20 8.11 2.60
N ASN A 123 -12.78 7.50 1.57
CA ASN A 123 -12.19 6.32 0.95
C ASN A 123 -10.76 6.66 0.49
N GLY A 124 -9.80 5.85 0.89
CA GLY A 124 -8.39 6.07 0.62
C GLY A 124 -7.61 6.74 1.75
N ASP A 125 -8.27 7.31 2.77
CA ASP A 125 -7.57 7.83 3.94
C ASP A 125 -6.83 6.73 4.68
N ILE A 126 -5.59 7.01 5.09
CA ILE A 126 -4.74 6.06 5.79
C ILE A 126 -4.40 6.60 7.17
N GLY A 127 -4.61 5.75 8.17
CA GLY A 127 -4.20 6.01 9.54
C GLY A 127 -3.32 4.91 10.11
N ILE A 128 -2.68 5.17 11.24
CA ILE A 128 -1.84 4.20 11.94
C ILE A 128 -2.34 4.05 13.37
N THR A 129 -2.40 2.80 13.84
CA THR A 129 -2.77 2.48 15.23
C THR A 129 -1.56 2.72 16.14
N LEU A 130 -1.71 3.61 17.10
CA LEU A 130 -0.66 3.97 18.06
C LEU A 130 -1.27 4.12 19.46
N PRO A 131 -0.47 3.96 20.54
CA PRO A 131 -0.94 4.28 21.89
C PRO A 131 -1.09 5.80 22.06
N ASP A 132 -2.11 6.22 22.79
CA ASP A 132 -2.23 7.58 23.31
C ASP A 132 -1.32 7.77 24.57
N PRO A 133 -1.23 8.96 25.15
CA PRO A 133 -0.40 9.19 26.35
C PRO A 133 -0.76 8.31 27.55
N GLU A 134 -1.98 7.79 27.63
CA GLU A 134 -2.46 6.83 28.64
C GLU A 134 -2.24 5.37 28.24
N GLY A 135 -1.62 5.11 27.07
CA GLY A 135 -1.37 3.76 26.56
C GLY A 135 -2.56 3.09 25.89
N LYS A 136 -3.67 3.78 25.68
CA LYS A 136 -4.85 3.24 25.00
C LYS A 136 -4.67 3.35 23.48
N TRP A 137 -5.09 2.38 22.74
CA TRP A 137 -4.96 2.37 21.28
C TRP A 137 -5.90 3.34 20.60
N ARG A 138 -5.35 4.14 19.70
CA ARG A 138 -6.03 5.08 18.82
C ARG A 138 -5.52 4.90 17.40
N VAL A 139 -6.35 5.25 16.43
CA VAL A 139 -5.91 5.36 15.03
C VAL A 139 -5.77 6.83 14.68
N TYR A 140 -4.58 7.19 14.24
CA TYR A 140 -4.21 8.57 13.91
C TYR A 140 -4.17 8.73 12.39
N PHE A 141 -4.98 9.64 11.88
CA PHE A 141 -5.01 10.00 10.46
C PHE A 141 -4.36 11.37 10.24
N PRO A 142 -3.60 11.56 9.14
CA PRO A 142 -3.07 12.89 8.79
C PRO A 142 -4.21 13.90 8.63
N ALA A 143 -3.99 15.13 9.03
CA ALA A 143 -4.94 16.24 8.86
C ALA A 143 -4.25 17.49 8.29
N GLY A 144 -3.44 17.31 7.24
CA GLY A 144 -2.62 18.39 6.67
C GLY A 144 -1.65 18.95 7.70
N ASP A 145 -1.61 20.27 7.84
CA ASP A 145 -0.75 20.97 8.81
C ASP A 145 -1.34 21.00 10.24
N ALA A 146 -2.56 20.49 10.43
CA ALA A 146 -3.21 20.43 11.71
C ALA A 146 -2.76 19.21 12.53
N SER A 147 -3.17 19.16 13.82
CA SER A 147 -2.99 17.97 14.63
C SER A 147 -3.67 16.75 14.00
N PRO A 148 -3.05 15.57 14.07
CA PRO A 148 -3.62 14.34 13.52
C PRO A 148 -5.04 14.10 14.06
N ARG A 149 -5.93 13.63 13.19
CA ARG A 149 -7.26 13.20 13.60
C ARG A 149 -7.19 11.88 14.36
N VAL A 150 -7.82 11.80 15.50
CA VAL A 150 -7.75 10.66 16.42
C VAL A 150 -9.10 9.92 16.44
N ILE A 151 -9.07 8.63 16.11
CA ILE A 151 -10.29 7.80 16.05
C ILE A 151 -10.10 6.55 16.92
N LEU A 152 -11.15 6.16 17.63
CA LEU A 152 -11.17 4.87 18.34
C LEU A 152 -11.19 3.71 17.33
N PRO A 153 -10.37 2.66 17.50
CA PRO A 153 -10.39 1.49 16.63
C PRO A 153 -11.79 0.89 16.44
N SER A 154 -12.59 0.83 17.50
CA SER A 154 -13.97 0.30 17.49
C SER A 154 -14.95 1.08 16.60
N ARG A 155 -14.65 2.32 16.24
CA ARG A 155 -15.46 3.14 15.34
C ARG A 155 -15.15 2.92 13.86
N LEU A 156 -14.01 2.30 13.53
CA LEU A 156 -13.59 2.05 12.16
C LEU A 156 -14.19 0.73 11.66
N LYS A 157 -15.31 0.82 10.94
CA LYS A 157 -16.03 -0.34 10.41
C LYS A 157 -15.58 -0.76 9.00
N TYR A 158 -15.09 0.20 8.21
CA TYR A 158 -14.77 0.02 6.79
C TYR A 158 -13.30 0.31 6.55
N CYS A 159 -12.42 -0.52 7.10
CA CYS A 159 -10.98 -0.39 6.91
C CYS A 159 -10.32 -1.76 6.69
N GLU A 160 -9.18 -1.74 6.04
CA GLU A 160 -8.31 -2.90 5.78
C GLU A 160 -6.87 -2.56 6.15
N SER A 161 -6.02 -3.59 6.37
CA SER A 161 -4.57 -3.38 6.57
C SER A 161 -3.96 -2.73 5.35
N ALA A 162 -3.02 -1.83 5.55
CA ALA A 162 -2.46 -0.96 4.52
C ALA A 162 -0.93 -1.05 4.39
N TRP A 163 -0.33 -2.21 4.65
CA TRP A 163 1.08 -2.45 4.33
C TRP A 163 1.32 -2.37 2.83
N ALA A 164 0.39 -2.91 2.06
CA ALA A 164 0.32 -2.77 0.61
C ALA A 164 -1.05 -2.22 0.18
N MET A 165 -1.11 -1.64 -1.02
CA MET A 165 -2.37 -1.20 -1.65
C MET A 165 -2.32 -1.43 -3.16
N THR A 166 -3.47 -1.35 -3.84
CA THR A 166 -3.48 -1.43 -5.30
C THR A 166 -2.93 -0.15 -5.92
N VAL A 167 -2.31 -0.27 -7.10
CA VAL A 167 -1.87 0.89 -7.91
C VAL A 167 -3.01 1.90 -8.11
N HIS A 168 -4.24 1.43 -8.33
CA HIS A 168 -5.41 2.31 -8.52
C HIS A 168 -5.72 3.17 -7.28
N LYS A 169 -5.59 2.59 -6.07
CA LYS A 169 -5.82 3.34 -4.82
C LYS A 169 -4.73 4.36 -4.51
N SER A 170 -3.56 4.25 -5.13
CA SER A 170 -2.47 5.21 -4.98
C SER A 170 -2.59 6.43 -5.91
N GLN A 171 -3.59 6.46 -6.80
CA GLN A 171 -3.80 7.58 -7.71
C GLN A 171 -3.99 8.90 -6.94
N GLY A 172 -3.29 9.94 -7.36
CA GLY A 172 -3.28 11.23 -6.67
C GLY A 172 -2.28 11.36 -5.52
N SER A 173 -1.63 10.25 -5.12
CA SER A 173 -0.58 10.26 -4.08
C SER A 173 0.80 10.05 -4.70
N GLU A 174 1.84 10.54 -4.02
CA GLU A 174 3.25 10.32 -4.37
C GLU A 174 4.03 9.94 -3.12
N PHE A 175 5.04 9.09 -3.28
CA PHE A 175 5.86 8.56 -2.20
C PHE A 175 7.35 8.75 -2.51
N GLN A 176 8.19 8.88 -1.51
CA GLN A 176 9.64 8.92 -1.74
C GLN A 176 10.12 7.66 -2.45
N HIS A 177 9.70 6.51 -1.93
CA HIS A 177 10.01 5.21 -2.50
C HIS A 177 8.72 4.43 -2.77
N THR A 178 8.55 3.97 -3.99
CA THR A 178 7.45 3.09 -4.41
C THR A 178 7.99 1.76 -4.86
N ALA A 179 7.46 0.67 -4.33
CA ALA A 179 7.76 -0.68 -4.78
C ALA A 179 6.52 -1.30 -5.43
N LEU A 180 6.62 -1.73 -6.69
CA LEU A 180 5.55 -2.39 -7.43
C LEU A 180 5.76 -3.89 -7.46
N ILE A 181 4.71 -4.63 -7.15
CA ILE A 181 4.67 -6.09 -7.20
C ILE A 181 3.74 -6.50 -8.34
N LEU A 182 4.29 -7.22 -9.33
CA LEU A 182 3.53 -7.85 -10.40
C LEU A 182 3.37 -9.35 -10.11
N PRO A 183 2.21 -9.95 -10.44
CA PRO A 183 2.02 -11.38 -10.29
C PRO A 183 2.89 -12.17 -11.29
N PRO A 184 3.33 -13.38 -10.93
CA PRO A 184 4.09 -14.24 -11.85
C PRO A 184 3.23 -14.79 -13.00
N GLN A 185 1.92 -14.87 -12.81
CA GLN A 185 1.00 -15.27 -13.87
C GLN A 185 0.59 -14.08 -14.71
N ASP A 186 0.35 -14.32 -15.99
CA ASP A 186 -0.24 -13.31 -16.86
C ASP A 186 -1.59 -12.83 -16.33
N SER A 187 -1.75 -11.53 -16.26
CA SER A 187 -2.98 -10.90 -15.77
C SER A 187 -3.43 -9.77 -16.69
N PRO A 188 -4.71 -9.75 -17.10
CA PRO A 188 -5.26 -8.68 -17.93
C PRO A 188 -5.12 -7.29 -17.29
N VAL A 189 -5.02 -7.22 -15.97
CA VAL A 189 -4.87 -5.96 -15.21
C VAL A 189 -3.47 -5.39 -15.36
N THR A 190 -2.46 -6.25 -15.57
CA THR A 190 -1.06 -5.84 -15.73
C THR A 190 -0.87 -5.25 -17.13
N SER A 191 -0.84 -3.94 -17.23
CA SER A 191 -0.78 -3.18 -18.49
C SER A 191 0.26 -2.07 -18.41
N ARG A 192 0.60 -1.51 -19.57
CA ARG A 192 1.51 -0.35 -19.67
C ARG A 192 1.02 0.84 -18.85
N GLU A 193 -0.29 1.08 -18.85
CA GLU A 193 -0.89 2.18 -18.12
C GLU A 193 -0.80 1.96 -16.60
N LEU A 194 -0.91 0.72 -16.14
CA LEU A 194 -0.71 0.37 -14.72
C LEU A 194 0.74 0.61 -14.32
N LEU A 195 1.71 0.13 -15.14
CA LEU A 195 3.14 0.38 -14.91
C LEU A 195 3.44 1.88 -14.85
N TYR A 196 2.96 2.65 -15.84
CA TYR A 196 3.14 4.10 -15.88
C TYR A 196 2.56 4.75 -14.62
N THR A 197 1.35 4.36 -14.21
CA THR A 197 0.72 4.88 -13.00
C THR A 197 1.57 4.58 -11.77
N ALA A 198 2.09 3.37 -11.63
CA ALA A 198 2.92 3.00 -10.48
C ALA A 198 4.27 3.75 -10.46
N ILE A 199 4.97 3.83 -11.59
CA ILE A 199 6.25 4.54 -11.71
C ILE A 199 6.10 6.02 -11.35
N THR A 200 5.04 6.66 -11.81
CA THR A 200 4.76 8.06 -11.50
C THR A 200 4.35 8.33 -10.05
N ARG A 201 4.19 7.30 -9.21
CA ARG A 201 4.01 7.47 -7.75
C ARG A 201 5.33 7.65 -7.01
N ALA A 202 6.46 7.26 -7.61
CA ALA A 202 7.77 7.39 -7.00
C ALA A 202 8.36 8.78 -7.25
N ARG A 203 8.80 9.45 -6.17
CA ARG A 203 9.54 10.72 -6.27
C ARG A 203 11.03 10.51 -6.44
N GLU A 204 11.60 9.51 -5.77
CA GLU A 204 13.05 9.31 -5.70
C GLU A 204 13.44 7.88 -6.13
N ILE A 205 12.79 6.86 -5.60
CA ILE A 205 13.16 5.46 -5.78
C ILE A 205 11.93 4.68 -6.27
N PHE A 206 12.14 3.87 -7.29
CA PHE A 206 11.17 2.89 -7.76
C PHE A 206 11.80 1.51 -7.78
N SER A 207 11.19 0.55 -7.07
CA SER A 207 11.57 -0.87 -7.08
C SER A 207 10.49 -1.68 -7.78
N LEU A 208 10.89 -2.67 -8.58
CA LEU A 208 9.97 -3.55 -9.28
C LEU A 208 10.25 -5.00 -8.93
N PHE A 209 9.24 -5.70 -8.44
CA PHE A 209 9.23 -7.15 -8.23
C PHE A 209 8.32 -7.77 -9.29
N ALA A 210 8.93 -8.38 -10.28
CA ALA A 210 8.22 -8.96 -11.42
C ALA A 210 9.06 -10.06 -12.08
N PRO A 211 8.45 -11.13 -12.59
CA PRO A 211 9.15 -12.02 -13.51
C PRO A 211 9.46 -11.26 -14.81
N ALA A 212 10.59 -11.59 -15.48
CA ALA A 212 10.99 -10.90 -16.70
C ALA A 212 9.91 -10.92 -17.78
N THR A 213 9.31 -12.09 -17.98
CA THR A 213 8.19 -12.26 -18.92
C THR A 213 6.98 -11.43 -18.55
N GLY A 214 6.69 -11.26 -17.25
CA GLY A 214 5.58 -10.45 -16.74
C GLY A 214 5.76 -8.96 -17.05
N LEU A 215 6.99 -8.45 -16.95
CA LEU A 215 7.29 -7.06 -17.30
C LEU A 215 7.15 -6.82 -18.82
N GLU A 216 7.69 -7.71 -19.66
CA GLU A 216 7.57 -7.61 -21.11
C GLU A 216 6.12 -7.64 -21.57
N GLN A 217 5.32 -8.54 -21.01
CA GLN A 217 3.88 -8.63 -21.28
C GLN A 217 3.14 -7.36 -20.84
N ALA A 218 3.46 -6.83 -19.65
CA ALA A 218 2.88 -5.59 -19.16
C ALA A 218 3.19 -4.39 -20.08
N ILE A 219 4.42 -4.28 -20.58
CA ILE A 219 4.83 -3.22 -21.52
C ILE A 219 4.10 -3.37 -22.87
N ALA A 220 3.95 -4.60 -23.36
CA ALA A 220 3.30 -4.87 -24.65
C ALA A 220 1.77 -4.64 -24.57
N ARG A 221 1.14 -4.89 -23.41
CA ARG A 221 -0.31 -4.81 -23.23
C ARG A 221 -0.77 -3.37 -23.06
N ARG A 222 -1.69 -2.95 -23.92
CA ARG A 222 -2.46 -1.69 -23.78
C ARG A 222 -3.81 -1.97 -23.13
N THR A 223 -4.22 -1.08 -22.23
CA THR A 223 -5.57 -1.17 -21.65
C THR A 223 -6.63 -0.93 -22.72
N GLN A 224 -7.43 -1.93 -23.01
CA GLN A 224 -8.62 -1.78 -23.84
C GLN A 224 -9.76 -1.24 -22.98
N ARG A 225 -9.98 0.06 -23.05
CA ARG A 225 -11.17 0.67 -22.42
C ARG A 225 -12.39 0.34 -23.27
N MET A 226 -13.17 -0.67 -22.87
CA MET A 226 -14.49 -0.89 -23.42
C MET A 226 -15.45 0.17 -22.86
N SER A 227 -15.47 1.35 -23.46
CA SER A 227 -16.52 2.32 -23.14
C SER A 227 -17.79 1.87 -23.87
N GLY A 228 -18.88 1.65 -23.15
CA GLY A 228 -20.20 1.40 -23.75
C GLY A 228 -20.73 2.58 -24.59
N LEU A 229 -20.01 3.71 -24.60
CA LEU A 229 -20.37 4.93 -25.33
C LEU A 229 -20.37 4.70 -26.85
N LEU A 230 -19.39 4.00 -27.39
CA LEU A 230 -19.34 3.69 -28.83
C LEU A 230 -20.53 2.83 -29.26
N ALA A 231 -20.86 1.80 -28.48
CA ALA A 231 -22.02 0.95 -28.71
C ALA A 231 -23.33 1.71 -28.52
N ALA A 232 -23.42 2.62 -27.57
CA ALA A 232 -24.57 3.49 -27.35
C ALA A 232 -24.77 4.49 -28.51
N LEU A 233 -23.68 5.11 -28.99
CA LEU A 233 -23.71 6.02 -30.14
C LEU A 233 -24.09 5.30 -31.43
N GLN A 234 -23.56 4.07 -31.66
CA GLN A 234 -23.93 3.26 -32.79
C GLN A 234 -25.42 2.81 -32.75
N LYS A 235 -25.97 2.52 -31.55
CA LYS A 235 -27.39 2.29 -31.35
C LYS A 235 -28.21 3.54 -31.61
N ALA A 236 -27.84 4.70 -31.07
CA ALA A 236 -28.54 5.94 -31.27
C ALA A 236 -28.60 6.36 -32.76
N SER A 237 -27.51 6.14 -33.50
CA SER A 237 -27.43 6.38 -34.94
C SER A 237 -28.32 5.44 -35.78
N LYS A 238 -28.67 4.25 -35.27
CA LYS A 238 -29.59 3.30 -35.96
C LYS A 238 -31.08 3.60 -35.73
N TYR A 239 -31.42 4.39 -34.71
CA TYR A 239 -32.81 4.71 -34.36
C TYR A 239 -33.16 6.20 -34.54
N GLY A 240 -32.26 6.98 -35.16
CA GLY A 240 -32.40 8.42 -35.40
C GLY A 240 -32.70 8.75 -36.87
N ASN A 241 -33.53 7.94 -37.55
CA ASN A 241 -34.18 8.25 -38.86
C ASN A 241 -35.66 8.01 -38.74
#